data_06d53818ca5f4b9277fdb5a0f5495e3b
#
_entry.id   06d53818ca5f4b9277fdb5a0f5495e3b
#
_cell.length_a   1.000
_cell.length_b   1.000
_cell.length_c   1.000
_cell.angle_alpha   90.00
_cell.angle_beta   90.00
_cell.angle_gamma   90.00
#
_symmetry.space_group_name_H-M   'P 1'
#
loop_
_entity.id
_entity.type
_entity.pdbx_description
1 polymer ?
#
loop_
_entity_poly.entity_id
_entity_poly.type
_entity_poly.pdbx_seq_one_letter_code
_entity_poly.pdbx_strand_id
1 'polypeptide(L)'
;KHYGQFEMATPASDDTYYIQGTGTDNTRRDIAHYMVKTTNTWIADLWKYKYMGIDRANYAIANIKNMEGYEEDVELQELVAQACFLRAFLAFDLIKYWGDVPFKTEYTFSYGDIANGRVSREEIYKSIIDDLNFAKNNLQQGNAELSPEVPSQGAAHALLMRVYLQRAGYSLQQDGTLTRPADDKRKEYFDAVITEWTAFQNKGYHGFYDGGYVELFKGYSG
;
A
#
# COMPACT_ATOMS: atom_id res chain seq x y z
N LYS A 1 -0.45 -17.73 -3.51
CA LYS A 1 -0.01 -17.13 -4.79
C LYS A 1 -1.20 -16.41 -5.38
N HIS A 2 -1.32 -15.09 -5.16
CA HIS A 2 -2.46 -14.34 -5.66
C HIS A 2 -2.01 -13.31 -6.69
N TYR A 3 -2.37 -13.56 -7.93
CA TYR A 3 -2.21 -12.63 -9.04
C TYR A 3 -3.36 -11.59 -9.11
N GLY A 4 -4.26 -11.54 -8.10
CA GLY A 4 -5.46 -10.71 -8.13
C GLY A 4 -5.17 -9.23 -8.37
N GLN A 5 -4.10 -8.69 -7.80
CA GLN A 5 -3.72 -7.30 -8.03
C GLN A 5 -3.23 -7.06 -9.46
N PHE A 6 -2.49 -8.01 -10.04
CA PHE A 6 -2.08 -7.95 -11.44
C PHE A 6 -3.30 -8.00 -12.37
N GLU A 7 -4.24 -8.91 -12.12
CA GLU A 7 -5.46 -9.04 -12.92
C GLU A 7 -6.37 -7.81 -12.84
N MET A 8 -6.37 -7.10 -11.70
CA MET A 8 -7.13 -5.84 -11.55
C MET A 8 -6.44 -4.64 -12.18
N ALA A 9 -5.16 -4.71 -12.47
CA ALA A 9 -4.39 -3.62 -13.06
C ALA A 9 -4.21 -3.83 -14.58
N THR A 10 -3.43 -4.81 -14.97
CA THR A 10 -2.97 -4.97 -16.35
C THR A 10 -4.06 -5.49 -17.28
N PRO A 11 -4.74 -6.64 -17.02
CA PRO A 11 -5.79 -7.13 -17.90
C PRO A 11 -7.05 -6.27 -17.97
N ALA A 12 -7.26 -5.40 -16.98
CA ALA A 12 -8.37 -4.44 -16.96
C ALA A 12 -7.99 -3.07 -17.55
N SER A 13 -6.77 -2.93 -18.09
CA SER A 13 -6.31 -1.71 -18.77
C SER A 13 -6.53 -1.80 -20.28
N ASP A 14 -6.25 -0.72 -20.99
CA ASP A 14 -6.26 -0.64 -22.45
C ASP A 14 -5.00 -1.23 -23.12
N ASP A 15 -3.98 -1.56 -22.33
CA ASP A 15 -2.72 -2.15 -22.83
C ASP A 15 -2.83 -3.65 -23.13
N THR A 16 -3.81 -4.34 -22.58
CA THR A 16 -3.92 -5.80 -22.66
C THR A 16 -5.35 -6.25 -22.96
N TYR A 17 -5.44 -7.43 -23.53
CA TYR A 17 -6.69 -8.05 -23.90
C TYR A 17 -6.76 -9.50 -23.44
N TYR A 18 -7.84 -9.87 -22.80
CA TYR A 18 -8.09 -11.26 -22.41
C TYR A 18 -8.79 -12.01 -23.56
N ILE A 19 -8.05 -12.87 -24.23
CA ILE A 19 -8.44 -13.47 -25.53
C ILE A 19 -9.68 -14.36 -25.46
N GLN A 20 -10.04 -14.89 -24.31
CA GLN A 20 -11.10 -15.89 -24.25
C GLN A 20 -12.51 -15.29 -24.17
N GLY A 21 -13.22 -15.47 -25.25
CA GLY A 21 -14.63 -15.74 -25.41
C GLY A 21 -15.66 -14.87 -24.69
N THR A 22 -16.85 -14.94 -25.21
CA THR A 22 -18.06 -14.36 -24.62
C THR A 22 -18.54 -15.17 -23.41
N GLY A 23 -19.00 -14.50 -22.38
CA GLY A 23 -19.57 -15.09 -21.17
C GLY A 23 -18.78 -14.76 -19.89
N THR A 24 -19.38 -15.04 -18.76
CA THR A 24 -18.82 -14.81 -17.44
C THR A 24 -18.32 -16.12 -16.84
N ASP A 25 -17.19 -16.08 -16.11
CA ASP A 25 -16.64 -17.23 -15.41
C ASP A 25 -16.50 -17.01 -13.90
N ASN A 26 -16.92 -15.82 -13.43
CA ASN A 26 -16.82 -15.39 -12.05
C ASN A 26 -15.37 -15.38 -11.50
N THR A 27 -14.39 -15.20 -12.40
CA THR A 27 -12.96 -15.15 -12.08
C THR A 27 -12.29 -13.92 -12.70
N ARG A 28 -11.02 -14.04 -13.08
CA ARG A 28 -10.20 -12.97 -13.66
C ARG A 28 -10.72 -12.40 -14.98
N ARG A 29 -11.35 -13.22 -15.81
CA ARG A 29 -11.92 -12.75 -17.08
C ARG A 29 -13.01 -11.69 -16.87
N ASP A 30 -13.86 -11.90 -15.87
CA ASP A 30 -14.91 -10.94 -15.54
C ASP A 30 -14.32 -9.60 -15.06
N ILE A 31 -13.16 -9.63 -14.42
CA ILE A 31 -12.41 -8.43 -14.03
C ILE A 31 -11.93 -7.68 -15.29
N ALA A 32 -11.27 -8.38 -16.20
CA ALA A 32 -10.73 -7.81 -17.43
C ALA A 32 -11.82 -7.22 -18.35
N HIS A 33 -13.01 -7.78 -18.32
CA HIS A 33 -14.15 -7.34 -19.16
C HIS A 33 -15.13 -6.40 -18.42
N TYR A 34 -14.79 -5.94 -17.22
CA TYR A 34 -15.66 -5.07 -16.40
C TYR A 34 -17.05 -5.66 -16.10
N MET A 35 -17.13 -7.00 -16.03
CA MET A 35 -18.37 -7.75 -15.77
C MET A 35 -18.38 -8.34 -14.35
N VAL A 36 -17.74 -7.69 -13.41
CA VAL A 36 -17.52 -8.17 -12.04
C VAL A 36 -18.84 -8.30 -11.29
N LYS A 37 -19.02 -9.46 -10.65
CA LYS A 37 -20.11 -9.71 -9.71
C LYS A 37 -19.59 -9.69 -8.27
N THR A 38 -20.46 -9.43 -7.32
CA THR A 38 -20.15 -9.46 -5.88
C THR A 38 -19.66 -10.82 -5.38
N THR A 39 -19.90 -11.87 -6.15
CA THR A 39 -19.47 -13.25 -5.88
C THR A 39 -18.11 -13.59 -6.50
N ASN A 40 -17.41 -12.61 -7.12
CA ASN A 40 -16.13 -12.87 -7.77
C ASN A 40 -15.08 -13.33 -6.75
N THR A 41 -14.57 -14.55 -6.93
CA THR A 41 -13.67 -15.18 -5.97
C THR A 41 -12.29 -14.53 -5.92
N TRP A 42 -11.81 -13.97 -7.03
CA TRP A 42 -10.51 -13.30 -7.10
C TRP A 42 -10.50 -11.99 -6.32
N ILE A 43 -11.59 -11.23 -6.42
CA ILE A 43 -11.77 -9.99 -5.65
C ILE A 43 -11.93 -10.31 -4.16
N ALA A 44 -12.74 -11.33 -3.82
CA ALA A 44 -12.91 -11.78 -2.45
C ALA A 44 -11.59 -12.24 -1.82
N ASP A 45 -10.77 -12.97 -2.56
CA ASP A 45 -9.46 -13.41 -2.11
C ASP A 45 -8.49 -12.24 -1.94
N LEU A 46 -8.46 -11.27 -2.87
CA LEU A 46 -7.62 -10.08 -2.74
C LEU A 46 -7.98 -9.29 -1.47
N TRP A 47 -9.26 -9.06 -1.21
CA TRP A 47 -9.76 -8.47 0.02
C TRP A 47 -9.28 -9.22 1.27
N LYS A 48 -9.54 -10.52 1.32
CA LYS A 48 -9.15 -11.39 2.43
C LYS A 48 -7.66 -11.32 2.73
N TYR A 49 -6.79 -11.45 1.71
CA TYR A 49 -5.35 -11.47 1.94
C TYR A 49 -4.79 -10.11 2.39
N LYS A 50 -5.38 -9.00 1.94
CA LYS A 50 -4.97 -7.68 2.42
C LYS A 50 -5.31 -7.50 3.91
N TYR A 51 -6.50 -7.90 4.33
CA TYR A 51 -6.86 -7.86 5.75
C TYR A 51 -6.03 -8.82 6.61
N MET A 52 -5.75 -10.01 6.11
CA MET A 52 -4.84 -10.93 6.81
C MET A 52 -3.44 -10.33 7.01
N GLY A 53 -2.94 -9.59 6.04
CA GLY A 53 -1.65 -8.90 6.16
C GLY A 53 -1.70 -7.75 7.16
N ILE A 54 -2.76 -6.93 7.13
CA ILE A 54 -2.98 -5.84 8.08
C ILE A 54 -3.09 -6.38 9.51
N ASP A 55 -3.87 -7.44 9.72
CA ASP A 55 -4.04 -8.05 11.03
C ASP A 55 -2.72 -8.61 11.59
N ARG A 56 -1.91 -9.27 10.75
CA ARG A 56 -0.57 -9.73 11.14
C ARG A 56 0.36 -8.58 11.49
N ALA A 57 0.29 -7.45 10.77
CA ALA A 57 1.05 -6.26 11.10
C ALA A 57 0.60 -5.67 12.45
N ASN A 58 -0.71 -5.57 12.69
CA ASN A 58 -1.26 -5.13 13.97
C ASN A 58 -0.80 -6.03 15.12
N TYR A 59 -0.83 -7.35 14.92
CA TYR A 59 -0.34 -8.33 15.90
C TYR A 59 1.15 -8.13 16.21
N ALA A 60 1.98 -8.02 15.18
CA ALA A 60 3.41 -7.82 15.34
C ALA A 60 3.73 -6.51 16.08
N ILE A 61 3.11 -5.40 15.66
CA ILE A 61 3.29 -4.07 16.28
C ILE A 61 2.90 -4.13 17.77
N ALA A 62 1.73 -4.71 18.08
CA ALA A 62 1.25 -4.76 19.45
C ALA A 62 2.16 -5.60 20.36
N ASN A 63 2.64 -6.74 19.87
CA ASN A 63 3.48 -7.63 20.69
C ASN A 63 4.91 -7.09 20.84
N ILE A 64 5.52 -6.57 19.77
CA ILE A 64 6.90 -6.07 19.83
C ILE A 64 6.97 -4.82 20.72
N LYS A 65 6.02 -3.91 20.62
CA LYS A 65 5.96 -2.72 21.50
C LYS A 65 5.79 -3.04 22.98
N ASN A 66 5.25 -4.21 23.30
CA ASN A 66 5.11 -4.67 24.68
C ASN A 66 6.34 -5.46 25.19
N MET A 67 7.38 -5.64 24.38
CA MET A 67 8.63 -6.28 24.82
C MET A 67 9.43 -5.35 25.71
N GLU A 68 10.07 -5.92 26.72
CA GLU A 68 10.97 -5.19 27.59
C GLU A 68 12.12 -4.57 26.78
N GLY A 69 12.41 -3.29 27.04
CA GLY A 69 13.48 -2.56 26.35
C GLY A 69 13.12 -2.01 24.96
N TYR A 70 11.88 -2.13 24.50
CA TYR A 70 11.48 -1.68 23.15
C TYR A 70 11.89 -0.21 22.85
N GLU A 71 11.74 0.68 23.82
CA GLU A 71 12.00 2.12 23.60
C GLU A 71 13.49 2.44 23.38
N GLU A 72 14.39 1.58 23.82
CA GLU A 72 15.85 1.72 23.70
C GLU A 72 16.44 0.80 22.63
N ASP A 73 15.68 -0.22 22.17
CA ASP A 73 16.16 -1.23 21.24
C ASP A 73 15.84 -0.86 19.79
N VAL A 74 16.87 -0.45 19.05
CA VAL A 74 16.77 -0.05 17.64
C VAL A 74 16.32 -1.20 16.73
N GLU A 75 16.70 -2.43 17.04
CA GLU A 75 16.30 -3.59 16.22
C GLU A 75 14.81 -3.89 16.39
N LEU A 76 14.29 -3.80 17.61
CA LEU A 76 12.86 -3.93 17.87
C LEU A 76 12.04 -2.80 17.21
N GLN A 77 12.56 -1.57 17.27
CA GLN A 77 11.93 -0.43 16.58
C GLN A 77 11.93 -0.59 15.07
N GLU A 78 13.01 -1.14 14.50
CA GLU A 78 13.07 -1.45 13.07
C GLU A 78 12.04 -2.54 12.68
N LEU A 79 11.87 -3.60 13.47
CA LEU A 79 10.85 -4.61 13.21
C LEU A 79 9.42 -4.03 13.24
N VAL A 80 9.14 -3.12 14.19
CA VAL A 80 7.88 -2.38 14.19
C VAL A 80 7.75 -1.49 12.95
N ALA A 81 8.83 -0.85 12.52
CA ALA A 81 8.85 -0.01 11.32
C ALA A 81 8.55 -0.81 10.03
N GLN A 82 9.09 -2.02 9.93
CA GLN A 82 8.75 -2.94 8.83
C GLN A 82 7.27 -3.32 8.85
N ALA A 83 6.72 -3.62 10.02
CA ALA A 83 5.30 -3.95 10.18
C ALA A 83 4.39 -2.76 9.85
N CYS A 84 4.75 -1.52 10.27
CA CYS A 84 4.06 -0.29 9.92
C CYS A 84 4.09 -0.04 8.41
N PHE A 85 5.25 -0.20 7.77
CA PHE A 85 5.37 -0.06 6.31
C PHE A 85 4.44 -1.04 5.59
N LEU A 86 4.42 -2.32 5.98
CA LEU A 86 3.57 -3.32 5.36
C LEU A 86 2.08 -3.05 5.60
N ARG A 87 1.70 -2.59 6.79
CA ARG A 87 0.32 -2.19 7.09
C ARG A 87 -0.11 -1.02 6.20
N ALA A 88 0.71 0.02 6.11
CA ALA A 88 0.45 1.17 5.27
C ALA A 88 0.33 0.80 3.78
N PHE A 89 1.22 -0.05 3.28
CA PHE A 89 1.19 -0.52 1.89
C PHE A 89 -0.11 -1.26 1.58
N LEU A 90 -0.52 -2.19 2.45
CA LEU A 90 -1.75 -2.97 2.27
C LEU A 90 -3.01 -2.13 2.44
N ALA A 91 -3.02 -1.20 3.41
CA ALA A 91 -4.12 -0.26 3.61
C ALA A 91 -4.28 0.70 2.42
N PHE A 92 -3.17 1.21 1.89
CA PHE A 92 -3.17 2.05 0.70
C PHE A 92 -3.76 1.33 -0.52
N ASP A 93 -3.37 0.08 -0.73
CA ASP A 93 -3.96 -0.74 -1.79
C ASP A 93 -5.46 -0.99 -1.58
N LEU A 94 -5.91 -1.23 -0.34
CA LEU A 94 -7.32 -1.40 -0.02
C LEU A 94 -8.15 -0.18 -0.44
N ILE A 95 -7.76 1.01 0.00
CA ILE A 95 -8.55 2.22 -0.26
C ILE A 95 -8.52 2.66 -1.73
N LYS A 96 -7.53 2.25 -2.51
CA LYS A 96 -7.51 2.47 -3.96
C LYS A 96 -8.64 1.74 -4.68
N TYR A 97 -8.95 0.51 -4.25
CA TYR A 97 -9.96 -0.33 -4.90
C TYR A 97 -11.35 -0.19 -4.28
N TRP A 98 -11.45 -0.03 -2.95
CA TRP A 98 -12.73 -0.08 -2.24
C TRP A 98 -13.15 1.22 -1.55
N GLY A 99 -12.30 2.24 -1.56
CA GLY A 99 -12.60 3.52 -0.92
C GLY A 99 -12.68 3.40 0.60
N ASP A 100 -13.81 3.79 1.19
CA ASP A 100 -14.05 3.66 2.62
C ASP A 100 -14.28 2.19 2.99
N VAL A 101 -13.50 1.70 3.92
CA VAL A 101 -13.48 0.27 4.32
C VAL A 101 -13.41 0.14 5.84
N PRO A 102 -13.81 -1.00 6.43
CA PRO A 102 -13.50 -1.28 7.82
C PRO A 102 -11.98 -1.22 8.05
N PHE A 103 -11.53 -0.43 8.99
CA PHE A 103 -10.08 -0.30 9.25
C PHE A 103 -9.82 0.00 10.72
N LYS A 104 -8.77 -0.61 11.26
CA LYS A 104 -8.24 -0.31 12.59
C LYS A 104 -6.75 -0.63 12.65
N THR A 105 -6.06 0.03 13.54
CA THR A 105 -4.61 -0.10 13.78
C THR A 105 -4.29 -0.98 14.99
N GLU A 106 -5.31 -1.35 15.77
CA GLU A 106 -5.17 -2.24 16.92
C GLU A 106 -5.41 -3.70 16.52
N TYR A 107 -4.71 -4.60 17.19
CA TYR A 107 -4.95 -6.02 17.03
C TYR A 107 -6.28 -6.44 17.69
N THR A 108 -6.97 -7.38 17.06
CA THR A 108 -8.26 -7.88 17.57
C THR A 108 -8.03 -9.08 18.49
N PHE A 109 -8.19 -8.88 19.79
CA PHE A 109 -8.02 -9.94 20.79
C PHE A 109 -9.31 -10.74 21.06
N SER A 110 -10.48 -10.23 20.71
CA SER A 110 -11.76 -10.86 21.02
C SER A 110 -12.76 -10.82 19.87
N TYR A 111 -13.72 -11.74 19.89
CA TYR A 111 -14.82 -11.78 18.92
C TYR A 111 -15.73 -10.55 19.01
N GLY A 112 -15.80 -9.88 20.16
CA GLY A 112 -16.58 -8.64 20.33
C GLY A 112 -16.06 -7.47 19.50
N ASP A 113 -14.78 -7.51 19.11
CA ASP A 113 -14.10 -6.42 18.41
C ASP A 113 -14.09 -6.61 16.87
N ILE A 114 -14.79 -7.61 16.36
CA ILE A 114 -14.80 -7.95 14.93
C ILE A 114 -15.72 -7.01 14.14
N ALA A 115 -16.80 -6.53 14.73
CA ALA A 115 -17.80 -5.71 14.04
C ALA A 115 -17.30 -4.27 13.90
N ASN A 116 -16.62 -3.96 12.83
CA ASN A 116 -16.17 -2.60 12.51
C ASN A 116 -17.00 -2.02 11.36
N GLY A 117 -17.52 -0.81 11.55
CA GLY A 117 -18.10 -0.01 10.48
C GLY A 117 -17.03 0.44 9.47
N ARG A 118 -17.47 1.01 8.36
CA ARG A 118 -16.53 1.66 7.43
C ARG A 118 -15.90 2.89 8.08
N VAL A 119 -14.60 3.01 7.91
CA VAL A 119 -13.81 4.19 8.24
C VAL A 119 -13.62 5.01 6.98
N SER A 120 -13.67 6.32 7.08
CA SER A 120 -13.47 7.19 5.93
C SER A 120 -12.06 7.01 5.36
N ARG A 121 -11.96 7.05 4.05
CA ARG A 121 -10.68 7.01 3.34
C ARG A 121 -9.69 8.07 3.86
N GLU A 122 -10.19 9.24 4.24
CA GLU A 122 -9.36 10.32 4.79
C GLU A 122 -8.74 9.98 6.15
N GLU A 123 -9.47 9.27 7.01
CA GLU A 123 -8.92 8.77 8.27
C GLU A 123 -7.90 7.65 8.03
N ILE A 124 -8.16 6.78 7.06
CA ILE A 124 -7.22 5.72 6.69
C ILE A 124 -5.93 6.33 6.11
N TYR A 125 -6.03 7.40 5.29
CA TYR A 125 -4.85 8.13 4.81
C TYR A 125 -3.99 8.69 5.95
N LYS A 126 -4.59 9.19 7.03
CA LYS A 126 -3.84 9.65 8.21
C LYS A 126 -3.04 8.49 8.82
N SER A 127 -3.70 7.36 9.07
CA SER A 127 -3.02 6.17 9.62
C SER A 127 -1.90 5.66 8.71
N ILE A 128 -2.10 5.67 7.39
CA ILE A 128 -1.06 5.29 6.41
C ILE A 128 0.14 6.24 6.50
N ILE A 129 -0.11 7.55 6.59
CA ILE A 129 0.95 8.56 6.66
C ILE A 129 1.71 8.46 7.99
N ASP A 130 1.01 8.22 9.10
CA ASP A 130 1.64 8.03 10.42
C ASP A 130 2.55 6.80 10.42
N ASP A 131 2.07 5.67 9.90
CA ASP A 131 2.85 4.44 9.75
C ASP A 131 4.09 4.65 8.88
N LEU A 132 3.95 5.34 7.75
CA LEU A 132 5.07 5.60 6.85
C LEU A 132 6.06 6.62 7.42
N ASN A 133 5.61 7.59 8.20
CA ASN A 133 6.49 8.50 8.92
C ASN A 133 7.30 7.77 10.00
N PHE A 134 6.68 6.84 10.71
CA PHE A 134 7.42 5.98 11.64
C PHE A 134 8.42 5.10 10.88
N ALA A 135 8.00 4.49 9.78
CA ALA A 135 8.83 3.63 8.95
C ALA A 135 10.07 4.37 8.39
N LYS A 136 9.90 5.56 7.80
CA LYS A 136 11.04 6.30 7.22
C LYS A 136 12.08 6.75 8.25
N ASN A 137 11.70 6.84 9.53
CA ASN A 137 12.60 7.25 10.61
C ASN A 137 13.33 6.08 11.28
N ASN A 138 12.77 4.86 11.20
CA ASN A 138 13.26 3.70 11.95
C ASN A 138 13.70 2.52 11.07
N LEU A 139 13.43 2.54 9.76
CA LEU A 139 13.96 1.54 8.84
C LEU A 139 15.42 1.80 8.52
N GLN A 140 16.13 0.76 8.08
CA GLN A 140 17.47 0.91 7.54
C GLN A 140 17.46 1.74 6.26
N GLN A 141 18.58 2.41 6.02
CA GLN A 141 18.83 3.08 4.75
C GLN A 141 19.03 2.01 3.66
N GLY A 142 18.51 2.28 2.47
CA GLY A 142 18.77 1.42 1.32
C GLY A 142 20.26 1.48 0.96
N ASN A 143 20.91 0.33 0.95
CA ASN A 143 22.29 0.16 0.48
C ASN A 143 22.40 -1.19 -0.26
N ALA A 144 23.58 -1.50 -0.82
CA ALA A 144 23.79 -2.73 -1.54
C ALA A 144 23.75 -4.01 -0.67
N GLU A 145 23.84 -3.86 0.65
CA GLU A 145 23.84 -4.96 1.61
C GLU A 145 22.44 -5.30 2.12
N LEU A 146 21.52 -4.34 2.04
CA LEU A 146 20.12 -4.58 2.43
C LEU A 146 19.42 -5.47 1.40
N SER A 147 18.83 -6.56 1.88
CA SER A 147 18.02 -7.42 1.02
C SER A 147 16.92 -6.60 0.31
N PRO A 148 16.74 -6.75 -1.00
CA PRO A 148 15.67 -6.05 -1.74
C PRO A 148 14.26 -6.43 -1.28
N GLU A 149 14.12 -7.50 -0.50
CA GLU A 149 12.85 -7.97 0.05
C GLU A 149 12.47 -7.25 1.35
N VAL A 150 13.40 -6.49 1.95
CA VAL A 150 13.17 -5.73 3.18
C VAL A 150 12.90 -4.26 2.83
N PRO A 151 11.85 -3.64 3.39
CA PRO A 151 11.58 -2.23 3.14
C PRO A 151 12.69 -1.34 3.72
N SER A 152 13.08 -0.33 2.95
CA SER A 152 14.07 0.67 3.35
C SER A 152 13.43 2.02 3.65
N GLN A 153 14.18 2.95 4.22
CA GLN A 153 13.76 4.35 4.35
C GLN A 153 13.38 4.95 2.99
N GLY A 154 14.13 4.63 1.94
CA GLY A 154 13.82 5.08 0.58
C GLY A 154 12.48 4.54 0.07
N ALA A 155 12.14 3.29 0.38
CA ALA A 155 10.84 2.72 0.06
C ALA A 155 9.70 3.46 0.78
N ALA A 156 9.90 3.85 2.05
CA ALA A 156 8.92 4.62 2.81
C ALA A 156 8.71 6.03 2.23
N HIS A 157 9.77 6.75 1.86
CA HIS A 157 9.67 8.03 1.15
C HIS A 157 8.93 7.88 -0.18
N ALA A 158 9.27 6.86 -0.97
CA ALA A 158 8.63 6.61 -2.27
C ALA A 158 7.13 6.31 -2.11
N LEU A 159 6.75 5.54 -1.11
CA LEU A 159 5.35 5.23 -0.85
C LEU A 159 4.59 6.45 -0.34
N LEU A 160 5.18 7.29 0.54
CA LEU A 160 4.60 8.57 0.97
C LEU A 160 4.29 9.48 -0.21
N MET A 161 5.24 9.65 -1.13
CA MET A 161 5.01 10.44 -2.35
C MET A 161 3.82 9.91 -3.15
N ARG A 162 3.71 8.59 -3.34
CA ARG A 162 2.56 7.98 -4.04
C ARG A 162 1.25 8.20 -3.29
N VAL A 163 1.26 8.10 -1.96
CA VAL A 163 0.08 8.34 -1.11
C VAL A 163 -0.41 9.78 -1.25
N TYR A 164 0.49 10.77 -1.16
CA TYR A 164 0.13 12.18 -1.32
C TYR A 164 -0.38 12.50 -2.72
N LEU A 165 0.26 11.97 -3.78
CA LEU A 165 -0.21 12.14 -5.16
C LEU A 165 -1.60 11.56 -5.37
N GLN A 166 -1.86 10.35 -4.86
CA GLN A 166 -3.18 9.73 -4.95
C GLN A 166 -4.23 10.54 -4.18
N ARG A 167 -3.88 11.02 -2.99
CA ARG A 167 -4.77 11.83 -2.16
C ARG A 167 -5.09 13.20 -2.77
N ALA A 168 -4.16 13.78 -3.56
CA ALA A 168 -4.37 15.02 -4.30
C ALA A 168 -5.26 14.85 -5.54
N GLY A 169 -5.45 13.62 -6.00
CA GLY A 169 -6.19 13.28 -7.20
C GLY A 169 -7.70 13.17 -7.02
N TYR A 170 -8.36 12.77 -8.09
CA TYR A 170 -9.78 12.45 -8.05
C TYR A 170 -10.04 11.12 -7.36
N SER A 171 -11.15 11.02 -6.67
CA SER A 171 -11.61 9.79 -6.05
C SER A 171 -13.12 9.61 -6.20
N LEU A 172 -13.53 8.38 -6.49
CA LEU A 172 -14.93 7.98 -6.56
C LEU A 172 -15.50 7.91 -5.14
N GLN A 173 -16.63 8.58 -4.91
CA GLN A 173 -17.35 8.58 -3.65
C GLN A 173 -18.38 7.45 -3.61
N GLN A 174 -18.94 7.19 -2.43
CA GLN A 174 -19.95 6.13 -2.25
C GLN A 174 -21.25 6.39 -3.01
N ASP A 175 -21.59 7.66 -3.24
CA ASP A 175 -22.75 8.10 -4.02
C ASP A 175 -22.51 8.05 -5.55
N GLY A 176 -21.34 7.59 -5.98
CA GLY A 176 -20.96 7.52 -7.39
C GLY A 176 -20.41 8.83 -7.95
N THR A 177 -20.28 9.89 -7.15
CA THR A 177 -19.66 11.14 -7.61
C THR A 177 -18.15 11.03 -7.64
N LEU A 178 -17.53 11.74 -8.61
CA LEU A 178 -16.09 11.86 -8.71
C LEU A 178 -15.67 13.22 -8.17
N THR A 179 -14.97 13.22 -7.04
CA THR A 179 -14.52 14.45 -6.38
C THR A 179 -13.02 14.51 -6.20
N ARG A 180 -12.48 15.69 -6.00
CA ARG A 180 -11.10 15.92 -5.60
C ARG A 180 -11.05 16.92 -4.43
N PRO A 181 -9.96 16.97 -3.66
CA PRO A 181 -9.78 18.00 -2.64
C PRO A 181 -9.76 19.40 -3.25
N ALA A 182 -10.07 20.40 -2.45
CA ALA A 182 -9.93 21.82 -2.84
C ALA A 182 -8.47 22.16 -3.20
N ASP A 183 -8.26 23.21 -3.98
CA ASP A 183 -6.96 23.51 -4.58
C ASP A 183 -5.88 23.86 -3.54
N ASP A 184 -6.24 24.50 -2.44
CA ASP A 184 -5.36 24.74 -1.30
C ASP A 184 -4.89 23.43 -0.65
N LYS A 185 -5.79 22.48 -0.45
CA LYS A 185 -5.48 21.17 0.11
C LYS A 185 -4.64 20.32 -0.84
N ARG A 186 -4.94 20.39 -2.12
CA ARG A 186 -4.11 19.72 -3.14
C ARG A 186 -2.69 20.28 -3.16
N LYS A 187 -2.54 21.62 -3.02
CA LYS A 187 -1.24 22.25 -2.93
C LYS A 187 -0.45 21.72 -1.75
N GLU A 188 -1.07 21.59 -0.56
CA GLU A 188 -0.41 20.98 0.61
C GLU A 188 0.12 19.57 0.31
N TYR A 189 -0.66 18.73 -0.40
CA TYR A 189 -0.23 17.38 -0.76
C TYR A 189 0.91 17.38 -1.77
N PHE A 190 0.90 18.28 -2.76
CA PHE A 190 2.02 18.41 -3.69
C PHE A 190 3.28 18.94 -3.01
N ASP A 191 3.15 19.89 -2.10
CA ASP A 191 4.28 20.39 -1.28
C ASP A 191 4.86 19.25 -0.42
N ALA A 192 4.02 18.38 0.12
CA ALA A 192 4.47 17.18 0.84
C ALA A 192 5.24 16.22 -0.07
N VAL A 193 4.80 16.00 -1.32
CA VAL A 193 5.54 15.19 -2.30
C VAL A 193 6.94 15.78 -2.56
N ILE A 194 7.03 17.10 -2.75
CA ILE A 194 8.30 17.78 -2.99
C ILE A 194 9.22 17.65 -1.75
N THR A 195 8.66 17.75 -0.56
CA THR A 195 9.40 17.59 0.70
C THR A 195 9.97 16.17 0.83
N GLU A 196 9.16 15.14 0.57
CA GLU A 196 9.61 13.74 0.62
C GLU A 196 10.63 13.43 -0.48
N TRP A 197 10.44 13.98 -1.67
CA TRP A 197 11.40 13.85 -2.77
C TRP A 197 12.74 14.48 -2.43
N THR A 198 12.75 15.69 -1.88
CA THR A 198 13.96 16.39 -1.48
C THR A 198 14.71 15.63 -0.38
N ALA A 199 13.97 15.11 0.61
CA ALA A 199 14.55 14.29 1.67
C ALA A 199 15.16 12.99 1.15
N PHE A 200 14.47 12.33 0.22
CA PHE A 200 14.93 11.11 -0.45
C PHE A 200 16.22 11.37 -1.25
N GLN A 201 16.27 12.44 -2.06
CA GLN A 201 17.45 12.78 -2.85
C GLN A 201 18.66 13.15 -1.98
N ASN A 202 18.45 13.91 -0.91
CA ASN A 202 19.51 14.36 -0.02
C ASN A 202 20.21 13.21 0.72
N LYS A 203 19.58 12.05 0.82
CA LYS A 203 20.20 10.85 1.40
C LYS A 203 21.26 10.23 0.49
N GLY A 204 21.17 10.41 -0.82
CA GLY A 204 22.17 9.98 -1.80
C GLY A 204 22.32 8.46 -2.00
N TYR A 205 21.38 7.64 -1.46
CA TYR A 205 21.48 6.18 -1.55
C TYR A 205 20.84 5.59 -2.81
N HIS A 206 20.02 6.37 -3.49
CA HIS A 206 19.29 5.94 -4.66
C HIS A 206 19.59 6.85 -5.84
N GLY A 207 19.72 6.26 -7.01
CA GLY A 207 19.96 6.96 -8.26
C GLY A 207 19.28 6.24 -9.41
N PHE A 208 19.46 6.78 -10.62
CA PHE A 208 19.08 6.05 -11.80
C PHE A 208 20.05 4.89 -12.05
N TYR A 209 19.54 3.80 -12.57
CA TYR A 209 20.36 2.65 -12.90
C TYR A 209 21.29 2.95 -14.09
N ASP A 210 22.59 2.78 -13.89
CA ASP A 210 23.61 3.16 -14.88
C ASP A 210 23.59 2.32 -16.17
N GLY A 211 23.02 1.11 -16.11
CA GLY A 211 22.85 0.22 -17.26
C GLY A 211 21.80 0.66 -18.28
N GLY A 212 21.07 1.74 -18.01
CA GLY A 212 20.02 2.25 -18.87
C GLY A 212 18.67 1.54 -18.70
N TYR A 213 17.62 2.17 -19.26
CA TYR A 213 16.22 1.76 -19.03
C TYR A 213 15.93 0.32 -19.48
N VAL A 214 16.46 -0.12 -20.61
CA VAL A 214 16.21 -1.45 -21.18
C VAL A 214 16.75 -2.56 -20.29
N GLU A 215 17.88 -2.34 -19.63
CA GLU A 215 18.51 -3.35 -18.76
C GLU A 215 17.70 -3.63 -17.49
N LEU A 216 16.86 -2.68 -17.04
CA LEU A 216 15.97 -2.89 -15.90
C LEU A 216 14.95 -4.02 -16.13
N PHE A 217 14.64 -4.32 -17.38
CA PHE A 217 13.65 -5.34 -17.77
C PHE A 217 14.25 -6.63 -18.25
N LYS A 218 15.58 -6.71 -18.35
CA LYS A 218 16.26 -7.96 -18.63
C LYS A 218 16.31 -8.79 -17.35
N GLY A 219 15.60 -9.92 -17.35
CA GLY A 219 15.67 -10.86 -16.24
C GLY A 219 17.11 -11.33 -16.05
N TYR A 220 17.65 -11.20 -14.87
CA TYR A 220 18.86 -11.89 -14.49
C TYR A 220 18.51 -13.38 -14.40
N SER A 221 18.86 -14.13 -15.42
CA SER A 221 18.98 -15.59 -15.32
C SER A 221 20.26 -15.86 -14.53
N GLY A 222 20.16 -15.87 -13.22
CA GLY A 222 21.19 -16.42 -12.34
C GLY A 222 20.98 -17.91 -12.17
#